data_1d5144b4b7ff1ea068249530269765f1
#
_entry.id   1d5144b4b7ff1ea068249530269765f1
#
_cell.length_a   1.000
_cell.length_b   1.000
_cell.length_c   1.000
_cell.angle_alpha   90.00
_cell.angle_beta   90.00
_cell.angle_gamma   90.00
#
_symmetry.space_group_name_H-M   'P 1'
#
loop_
_entity.id
_entity.type
_entity.pdbx_description
1 polymer ?
#
loop_
_entity_poly.entity_id
_entity_poly.type
_entity_poly.pdbx_seq_one_letter_code
_entity_poly.pdbx_strand_id
1 'polypeptide(L)'
;NELAGVKSAQATYEETTTRRLSELTNLANGKASKSELTQTAEELSSKIASVQASGRNLFLNSLFKQDISKTGIWTTSTYTAAIDSESKYLGHKALKIIGLNPSGRDGGNPKVTYPALGQFGKVIPGSTTNQDVTISFYAKANKNGIMLRSRLGNIGYKTGNVTLSTEIKRYVVHIPKGWTNESKQTTNEWLFNFNQEGTIWIWMPKFEISDVDTSYSKAPEDIEGQISTVESNFKQRADSLEAGVSRLTEGLRTKADISALNVTAENIRQSVK
;
A
#
# COMPACT_ATOMS: atom_id res chain seq x y z
N ASN A 1 -67.12 -2.22 48.11
CA ASN A 1 -66.00 -1.88 47.36
C ASN A 1 -64.91 -2.90 47.15
N GLU A 2 -65.24 -4.14 47.34
CA GLU A 2 -64.35 -5.26 46.92
C GLU A 2 -64.12 -5.25 45.44
N LEU A 3 -65.11 -4.84 44.62
CA LEU A 3 -64.97 -4.78 43.19
C LEU A 3 -63.94 -3.72 42.73
N ALA A 4 -63.86 -2.59 43.41
CA ALA A 4 -62.90 -1.53 43.13
C ALA A 4 -61.47 -1.96 43.49
N GLY A 5 -61.35 -2.71 44.63
CA GLY A 5 -60.03 -3.28 45.01
C GLY A 5 -59.55 -4.35 44.07
N VAL A 6 -60.42 -5.21 43.56
CA VAL A 6 -60.09 -6.24 42.59
C VAL A 6 -59.69 -5.60 41.24
N LYS A 7 -60.43 -4.59 40.78
CA LYS A 7 -60.08 -3.87 39.56
C LYS A 7 -58.71 -3.16 39.66
N SER A 8 -58.41 -2.56 40.79
CA SER A 8 -57.13 -1.92 41.06
C SER A 8 -56.00 -2.93 41.11
N ALA A 9 -56.19 -4.06 41.78
CA ALA A 9 -55.19 -5.12 41.80
C ALA A 9 -54.94 -5.74 40.43
N GLN A 10 -56.01 -5.92 39.65
CA GLN A 10 -55.89 -6.42 38.27
C GLN A 10 -55.18 -5.44 37.35
N ALA A 11 -55.46 -4.14 37.44
CA ALA A 11 -54.79 -3.10 36.68
C ALA A 11 -53.30 -3.06 37.04
N THR A 12 -52.95 -3.17 38.30
CA THR A 12 -51.55 -3.23 38.74
C THR A 12 -50.84 -4.48 38.21
N TYR A 13 -51.53 -5.63 38.23
CA TYR A 13 -50.97 -6.87 37.67
C TYR A 13 -50.74 -6.77 36.17
N GLU A 14 -51.70 -6.25 35.42
CA GLU A 14 -51.55 -6.04 33.98
C GLU A 14 -50.39 -5.08 33.65
N GLU A 15 -50.30 -3.98 34.38
CA GLU A 15 -49.21 -3.02 34.24
C GLU A 15 -47.85 -3.64 34.52
N THR A 16 -47.73 -4.41 35.60
CA THR A 16 -46.50 -5.12 35.97
C THR A 16 -46.14 -6.14 34.91
N THR A 17 -47.10 -6.90 34.41
CA THR A 17 -46.87 -7.91 33.36
C THR A 17 -46.41 -7.28 32.06
N THR A 18 -47.06 -6.19 31.65
CA THR A 18 -46.69 -5.43 30.45
C THR A 18 -45.29 -4.86 30.57
N ARG A 19 -44.95 -4.32 31.72
CA ARG A 19 -43.58 -3.81 31.96
C ARG A 19 -42.55 -4.89 31.91
N ARG A 20 -42.79 -6.06 32.51
CA ARG A 20 -41.87 -7.21 32.43
C ARG A 20 -41.72 -7.76 31.04
N LEU A 21 -42.80 -7.81 30.26
CA LEU A 21 -42.73 -8.20 28.84
C LEU A 21 -41.90 -7.22 28.03
N SER A 22 -42.06 -5.92 28.27
CA SER A 22 -41.27 -4.88 27.63
C SER A 22 -39.79 -4.99 27.98
N GLU A 23 -39.47 -5.21 29.26
CA GLU A 23 -38.11 -5.40 29.73
C GLU A 23 -37.46 -6.65 29.11
N LEU A 24 -38.20 -7.78 29.04
CA LEU A 24 -37.76 -9.00 28.42
C LEU A 24 -37.52 -8.83 26.90
N THR A 25 -38.43 -8.12 26.23
CA THR A 25 -38.30 -7.81 24.80
C THR A 25 -37.08 -6.94 24.54
N ASN A 26 -36.87 -5.92 25.36
CA ASN A 26 -35.70 -5.06 25.24
C ASN A 26 -34.40 -5.82 25.52
N LEU A 27 -34.38 -6.72 26.49
CA LEU A 27 -33.24 -7.55 26.80
C LEU A 27 -32.96 -8.52 25.66
N ALA A 28 -33.97 -9.16 25.08
CA ALA A 28 -33.82 -10.06 23.92
C ALA A 28 -33.32 -9.30 22.68
N ASN A 29 -33.87 -8.12 22.42
CA ASN A 29 -33.41 -7.25 21.34
C ASN A 29 -31.97 -6.80 21.57
N GLY A 30 -31.60 -6.46 22.79
CA GLY A 30 -30.23 -6.11 23.15
C GLY A 30 -29.24 -7.26 22.92
N LYS A 31 -29.63 -8.49 23.26
CA LYS A 31 -28.82 -9.69 23.00
C LYS A 31 -28.72 -9.99 21.50
N ALA A 32 -29.82 -9.86 20.76
CA ALA A 32 -29.81 -10.03 19.32
C ALA A 32 -28.92 -8.99 18.66
N SER A 33 -29.00 -7.72 19.06
CA SER A 33 -28.13 -6.64 18.55
C SER A 33 -26.66 -6.87 18.86
N LYS A 34 -26.35 -7.38 20.07
CA LYS A 34 -24.96 -7.78 20.40
C LYS A 34 -24.46 -8.92 19.55
N SER A 35 -25.32 -9.92 19.29
CA SER A 35 -24.98 -11.04 18.42
C SER A 35 -24.74 -10.57 16.99
N GLU A 36 -25.59 -9.69 16.47
CA GLU A 36 -25.42 -9.07 15.15
C GLU A 36 -24.14 -8.25 15.05
N LEU A 37 -23.83 -7.45 16.07
CA LEU A 37 -22.59 -6.69 16.15
C LEU A 37 -21.36 -7.58 16.17
N THR A 38 -21.40 -8.68 16.94
CA THR A 38 -20.31 -9.64 16.99
C THR A 38 -20.10 -10.30 15.63
N GLN A 39 -21.19 -10.73 14.99
CA GLN A 39 -21.17 -11.33 13.67
C GLN A 39 -20.60 -10.34 12.63
N THR A 40 -21.05 -9.07 12.66
CA THR A 40 -20.54 -8.02 11.77
C THR A 40 -19.06 -7.76 12.02
N ALA A 41 -18.61 -7.74 13.27
CA ALA A 41 -17.20 -7.58 13.62
C ALA A 41 -16.35 -8.76 13.11
N GLU A 42 -16.85 -9.98 13.23
CA GLU A 42 -16.19 -11.18 12.70
C GLU A 42 -16.12 -11.16 11.17
N GLU A 43 -17.20 -10.77 10.51
CA GLU A 43 -17.24 -10.60 9.04
C GLU A 43 -16.27 -9.52 8.59
N LEU A 44 -16.22 -8.39 9.27
CA LEU A 44 -15.28 -7.31 8.98
C LEU A 44 -13.83 -7.76 9.20
N SER A 45 -13.56 -8.46 10.29
CA SER A 45 -12.23 -9.01 10.57
C SER A 45 -11.82 -10.01 9.51
N SER A 46 -12.75 -10.87 9.08
CA SER A 46 -12.52 -11.83 7.99
C SER A 46 -12.26 -11.11 6.66
N LYS A 47 -13.02 -10.07 6.35
CA LYS A 47 -12.81 -9.24 5.17
C LYS A 47 -11.49 -8.50 5.22
N ILE A 48 -11.12 -7.92 6.36
CA ILE A 48 -9.85 -7.26 6.56
C ILE A 48 -8.70 -8.24 6.36
N ALA A 49 -8.78 -9.42 6.95
CA ALA A 49 -7.78 -10.47 6.76
C ALA A 49 -7.69 -10.92 5.30
N SER A 50 -8.83 -11.07 4.62
CA SER A 50 -8.90 -11.40 3.19
C SER A 50 -8.29 -10.28 2.33
N VAL A 51 -8.59 -9.03 2.62
CA VAL A 51 -8.00 -7.86 1.94
C VAL A 51 -6.50 -7.79 2.20
N GLN A 52 -6.04 -8.02 3.42
CA GLN A 52 -4.61 -8.08 3.74
C GLN A 52 -3.91 -9.23 3.01
N ALA A 53 -4.57 -10.36 2.86
CA ALA A 53 -4.01 -11.51 2.17
C ALA A 53 -4.03 -11.35 0.64
N SER A 54 -5.14 -10.85 0.08
CA SER A 54 -5.34 -10.70 -1.37
C SER A 54 -5.09 -9.29 -1.89
N GLY A 55 -5.19 -8.28 -1.00
CA GLY A 55 -4.99 -6.88 -1.36
C GLY A 55 -3.55 -6.41 -1.31
N ARG A 56 -2.60 -7.29 -1.05
CA ARG A 56 -1.17 -6.95 -1.00
C ARG A 56 -0.68 -6.49 -2.37
N ASN A 57 -0.16 -5.29 -2.44
CA ASN A 57 0.49 -4.79 -3.65
C ASN A 57 1.90 -5.39 -3.77
N LEU A 58 2.13 -6.12 -4.84
CA LEU A 58 3.42 -6.74 -5.15
C LEU A 58 4.30 -5.84 -6.04
N PHE A 59 3.76 -4.72 -6.51
CA PHE A 59 4.51 -3.77 -7.32
C PHE A 59 5.34 -2.84 -6.43
N LEU A 60 6.63 -2.89 -6.58
CA LEU A 60 7.57 -2.08 -5.79
C LEU A 60 7.66 -0.65 -6.34
N ASN A 61 7.85 0.31 -5.44
CA ASN A 61 7.98 1.73 -5.78
C ASN A 61 6.79 2.27 -6.58
N SER A 62 5.59 1.84 -6.23
CA SER A 62 4.37 2.14 -6.97
C SER A 62 3.93 3.62 -6.93
N LEU A 63 4.50 4.42 -6.04
CA LEU A 63 4.32 5.87 -6.03
C LEU A 63 5.48 6.62 -6.70
N PHE A 64 6.44 5.88 -7.25
CA PHE A 64 7.58 6.42 -7.99
C PHE A 64 8.38 7.48 -7.21
N LYS A 65 8.47 7.31 -5.89
CA LYS A 65 9.24 8.20 -5.01
C LYS A 65 10.74 7.94 -5.07
N GLN A 66 11.13 6.70 -5.34
CA GLN A 66 12.51 6.27 -5.47
C GLN A 66 12.90 6.22 -6.95
N ASP A 67 14.18 6.02 -7.22
CA ASP A 67 14.69 5.87 -8.57
C ASP A 67 13.92 4.81 -9.36
N ILE A 68 13.79 5.00 -10.67
CA ILE A 68 13.06 4.09 -11.55
C ILE A 68 13.60 2.65 -11.49
N SER A 69 14.89 2.47 -11.22
CA SER A 69 15.50 1.15 -11.05
C SER A 69 14.83 0.33 -9.93
N LYS A 70 14.24 0.98 -8.94
CA LYS A 70 13.53 0.30 -7.85
C LYS A 70 12.19 -0.31 -8.27
N THR A 71 11.62 0.16 -9.36
CA THR A 71 10.44 -0.48 -9.95
C THR A 71 10.78 -1.78 -10.65
N GLY A 72 12.03 -1.94 -11.08
CA GLY A 72 12.44 -3.06 -11.92
C GLY A 72 11.86 -3.01 -13.33
N ILE A 73 11.41 -1.84 -13.79
CA ILE A 73 10.94 -1.67 -15.17
C ILE A 73 12.03 -2.00 -16.15
N TRP A 74 11.64 -2.69 -17.19
CA TRP A 74 12.53 -3.06 -18.29
C TRP A 74 11.82 -2.81 -19.62
N THR A 75 12.52 -2.20 -20.56
CA THR A 75 11.96 -1.90 -21.88
C THR A 75 12.92 -2.35 -22.96
N THR A 76 12.37 -2.72 -24.11
CA THR A 76 13.14 -2.91 -25.36
C THR A 76 13.42 -1.54 -25.97
N SER A 77 14.22 -1.50 -27.05
CA SER A 77 14.48 -0.27 -27.80
C SER A 77 13.22 0.40 -28.37
N THR A 78 12.10 -0.31 -28.39
CA THR A 78 10.80 0.17 -28.87
C THR A 78 10.09 1.05 -27.86
N TYR A 79 10.44 0.96 -26.59
CA TYR A 79 9.86 1.73 -25.51
C TYR A 79 10.94 2.45 -24.73
N THR A 80 10.57 3.62 -24.21
CA THR A 80 11.36 4.32 -23.21
C THR A 80 10.49 4.60 -22.00
N ALA A 81 11.04 4.48 -20.81
CA ALA A 81 10.33 4.68 -19.56
C ALA A 81 11.11 5.62 -18.64
N ALA A 82 10.41 6.52 -18.01
CA ALA A 82 10.96 7.46 -17.04
C ALA A 82 9.91 7.83 -15.98
N ILE A 83 10.36 8.23 -14.82
CA ILE A 83 9.48 8.85 -13.83
C ILE A 83 9.23 10.29 -14.25
N ASP A 84 7.95 10.67 -14.36
CA ASP A 84 7.53 12.03 -14.66
C ASP A 84 7.04 12.70 -13.38
N SER A 85 7.86 13.60 -12.87
CA SER A 85 7.57 14.35 -11.65
C SER A 85 6.62 15.52 -11.86
N GLU A 86 6.45 15.96 -13.10
CA GLU A 86 5.58 17.08 -13.46
C GLU A 86 4.13 16.63 -13.68
N SER A 87 3.94 15.39 -14.13
CA SER A 87 2.61 14.81 -14.32
C SER A 87 2.14 14.13 -13.05
N LYS A 88 1.42 14.88 -12.20
CA LYS A 88 0.93 14.38 -10.91
C LYS A 88 -0.57 14.10 -10.97
N TYR A 89 -0.98 13.04 -10.30
CA TYR A 89 -2.37 12.71 -10.03
C TYR A 89 -2.51 12.35 -8.54
N LEU A 90 -3.44 13.00 -7.87
CA LEU A 90 -3.62 12.89 -6.41
C LEU A 90 -2.30 13.11 -5.64
N GLY A 91 -1.45 14.01 -6.14
CA GLY A 91 -0.16 14.34 -5.54
C GLY A 91 0.96 13.33 -5.83
N HIS A 92 0.72 12.32 -6.63
CA HIS A 92 1.70 11.26 -6.94
C HIS A 92 2.28 11.41 -8.33
N LYS A 93 3.55 11.04 -8.46
CA LYS A 93 4.28 11.05 -9.72
C LYS A 93 3.80 9.94 -10.66
N ALA A 94 4.03 10.12 -11.95
CA ALA A 94 3.68 9.15 -12.98
C ALA A 94 4.89 8.35 -13.44
N LEU A 95 4.62 7.14 -13.92
CA LEU A 95 5.51 6.42 -14.81
C LEU A 95 5.11 6.76 -16.24
N LYS A 96 6.01 7.39 -16.99
CA LYS A 96 5.79 7.77 -18.38
C LYS A 96 6.46 6.76 -19.30
N ILE A 97 5.70 6.19 -20.20
CA ILE A 97 6.20 5.24 -21.19
C ILE A 97 5.91 5.78 -22.59
N ILE A 98 6.95 5.87 -23.40
CA ILE A 98 6.86 6.29 -24.79
C ILE A 98 7.07 5.05 -25.66
N GLY A 99 6.07 4.70 -26.45
CA GLY A 99 6.15 3.65 -27.47
C GLY A 99 6.49 4.26 -28.82
N LEU A 100 7.61 3.85 -29.38
CA LEU A 100 8.10 4.37 -30.66
C LEU A 100 7.59 3.55 -31.85
N ASN A 101 7.55 2.23 -31.70
CA ASN A 101 7.01 1.31 -32.70
C ASN A 101 6.47 0.06 -32.02
N PRO A 102 5.41 0.19 -31.24
CA PRO A 102 4.96 -0.92 -30.36
C PRO A 102 4.16 -1.99 -31.08
N SER A 103 3.84 -1.82 -32.37
CA SER A 103 2.95 -2.71 -33.11
C SER A 103 3.53 -4.09 -33.43
N GLY A 104 4.66 -4.46 -32.83
CA GLY A 104 5.20 -5.80 -32.89
C GLY A 104 6.00 -6.11 -34.14
N ARG A 105 6.37 -5.09 -34.89
CA ARG A 105 7.23 -5.24 -36.06
C ARG A 105 8.60 -4.70 -35.74
N ASP A 106 9.57 -5.60 -35.60
CA ASP A 106 10.95 -5.20 -35.45
C ASP A 106 11.47 -4.66 -36.77
N GLY A 107 11.87 -3.38 -36.79
CA GLY A 107 12.36 -2.71 -37.98
C GLY A 107 11.44 -2.73 -39.19
N GLY A 108 10.12 -2.83 -38.95
CA GLY A 108 9.13 -2.91 -40.03
C GLY A 108 8.98 -4.29 -40.67
N ASN A 109 9.62 -5.31 -40.13
CA ASN A 109 9.55 -6.69 -40.66
C ASN A 109 8.20 -7.33 -40.35
N PRO A 110 7.37 -7.64 -41.38
CA PRO A 110 6.04 -8.22 -41.15
C PRO A 110 6.06 -9.68 -40.66
N LYS A 111 7.23 -10.31 -40.59
CA LYS A 111 7.38 -11.70 -40.13
C LYS A 111 7.54 -11.81 -38.62
N VAL A 112 7.72 -10.71 -37.89
CA VAL A 112 7.76 -10.76 -36.42
C VAL A 112 6.34 -10.89 -35.91
N THR A 113 6.04 -12.05 -35.37
CA THR A 113 4.69 -12.41 -34.91
C THR A 113 4.38 -11.91 -33.50
N TYR A 114 5.42 -11.49 -32.75
CA TYR A 114 5.25 -11.05 -31.37
C TYR A 114 5.47 -9.54 -31.27
N PRO A 115 4.52 -8.81 -30.68
CA PRO A 115 4.73 -7.41 -30.41
C PRO A 115 5.92 -7.22 -29.46
N ALA A 116 6.68 -6.16 -29.68
CA ALA A 116 7.72 -5.78 -28.74
C ALA A 116 7.12 -5.66 -27.33
N LEU A 117 7.78 -6.25 -26.36
CA LEU A 117 7.33 -6.29 -24.98
C LEU A 117 8.22 -5.40 -24.11
N GLY A 118 7.63 -4.75 -23.13
CA GLY A 118 8.33 -4.19 -22.00
C GLY A 118 7.80 -4.82 -20.72
N GLN A 119 8.49 -4.64 -19.61
CA GLN A 119 8.08 -5.06 -18.29
C GLN A 119 7.81 -3.84 -17.44
N PHE A 120 6.64 -3.79 -16.79
CA PHE A 120 6.29 -2.65 -15.95
C PHE A 120 7.11 -2.57 -14.68
N GLY A 121 7.22 -3.66 -14.00
CA GLY A 121 7.92 -3.65 -12.73
C GLY A 121 8.26 -5.06 -12.27
N LYS A 122 9.21 -5.13 -11.35
CA LYS A 122 9.60 -6.38 -10.74
C LYS A 122 8.63 -6.71 -9.62
N VAL A 123 8.01 -7.86 -9.70
CA VAL A 123 7.11 -8.39 -8.71
C VAL A 123 7.91 -9.23 -7.70
N ILE A 124 7.47 -9.21 -6.45
CA ILE A 124 8.17 -9.87 -5.35
C ILE A 124 8.26 -11.38 -5.56
N PRO A 125 9.38 -12.01 -5.22
CA PRO A 125 9.51 -13.46 -5.25
C PRO A 125 8.42 -14.16 -4.45
N GLY A 126 7.92 -15.27 -4.96
CA GLY A 126 6.80 -16.02 -4.39
C GLY A 126 5.47 -15.80 -5.10
N SER A 127 5.37 -14.80 -5.96
CA SER A 127 4.19 -14.53 -6.80
C SER A 127 4.23 -15.23 -8.16
N THR A 128 4.98 -16.32 -8.26
CA THR A 128 5.26 -17.00 -9.53
C THR A 128 4.32 -18.15 -9.84
N THR A 129 3.39 -18.38 -8.95
CA THR A 129 2.45 -19.48 -9.11
C THR A 129 1.34 -19.12 -10.09
N ASN A 130 0.83 -20.14 -10.77
CA ASN A 130 -0.31 -20.03 -11.64
C ASN A 130 -1.57 -19.67 -10.83
N GLN A 131 -1.83 -18.37 -10.66
CA GLN A 131 -2.93 -17.83 -9.86
C GLN A 131 -3.65 -16.73 -10.62
N ASP A 132 -4.86 -16.43 -10.19
CA ASP A 132 -5.56 -15.23 -10.66
C ASP A 132 -4.81 -13.99 -10.20
N VAL A 133 -4.66 -13.03 -11.11
CA VAL A 133 -4.01 -11.75 -10.84
C VAL A 133 -4.94 -10.62 -11.22
N THR A 134 -5.05 -9.64 -10.36
CA THR A 134 -5.75 -8.40 -10.64
C THR A 134 -4.76 -7.25 -10.61
N ILE A 135 -4.74 -6.48 -11.69
CA ILE A 135 -3.87 -5.33 -11.87
C ILE A 135 -4.76 -4.09 -11.95
N SER A 136 -4.46 -3.09 -11.16
CA SER A 136 -5.17 -1.81 -11.18
C SER A 136 -4.19 -0.65 -11.24
N PHE A 137 -4.58 0.40 -11.92
CA PHE A 137 -3.77 1.61 -12.07
C PHE A 137 -4.63 2.75 -12.59
N TYR A 138 -4.18 3.97 -12.38
CA TYR A 138 -4.69 5.13 -13.08
C TYR A 138 -3.80 5.41 -14.29
N ALA A 139 -4.40 5.78 -15.39
CA ALA A 139 -3.64 6.04 -16.62
C ALA A 139 -4.33 7.04 -17.54
N LYS A 140 -3.52 7.68 -18.37
CA LYS A 140 -3.94 8.43 -19.55
C LYS A 140 -2.94 8.21 -20.68
N ALA A 141 -3.33 8.58 -21.87
CA ALA A 141 -2.48 8.58 -23.06
C ALA A 141 -2.46 9.97 -23.71
N ASN A 142 -1.49 10.20 -24.58
CA ASN A 142 -1.43 11.45 -25.35
C ASN A 142 -2.47 11.53 -26.47
N LYS A 143 -3.13 10.41 -26.75
CA LYS A 143 -4.23 10.32 -27.74
C LYS A 143 -5.19 9.21 -27.34
N ASN A 144 -6.44 9.31 -27.81
CA ASN A 144 -7.43 8.27 -27.59
C ASN A 144 -7.13 7.02 -28.41
N GLY A 145 -7.44 5.85 -27.87
CA GLY A 145 -7.37 4.60 -28.59
C GLY A 145 -6.07 3.82 -28.46
N ILE A 146 -5.12 4.27 -27.65
CA ILE A 146 -3.96 3.44 -27.33
C ILE A 146 -4.42 2.28 -26.48
N MET A 147 -4.28 1.07 -26.99
CA MET A 147 -4.56 -0.15 -26.25
C MET A 147 -3.29 -0.61 -25.56
N LEU A 148 -3.38 -0.72 -24.24
CA LEU A 148 -2.35 -1.29 -23.40
C LEU A 148 -2.70 -2.74 -23.13
N ARG A 149 -1.87 -3.65 -23.62
CA ARG A 149 -1.99 -5.07 -23.35
C ARG A 149 -1.08 -5.45 -22.19
N SER A 150 -1.62 -6.15 -21.21
CA SER A 150 -0.88 -6.79 -20.14
C SER A 150 -0.74 -8.28 -20.40
N ARG A 151 0.40 -8.86 -20.07
CA ARG A 151 0.68 -10.28 -20.27
C ARG A 151 1.37 -10.87 -19.06
N LEU A 152 0.90 -12.04 -18.64
CA LEU A 152 1.56 -12.88 -17.63
C LEU A 152 1.87 -14.25 -18.21
N GLY A 153 3.06 -14.74 -17.87
CA GLY A 153 3.51 -16.07 -18.29
C GLY A 153 4.17 -16.10 -19.67
N ASN A 154 4.87 -17.18 -19.94
CA ASN A 154 5.48 -17.49 -21.23
C ASN A 154 5.01 -18.83 -21.81
N ILE A 155 4.51 -19.74 -20.95
CA ILE A 155 3.83 -20.95 -21.39
C ILE A 155 2.33 -20.80 -21.09
N GLY A 156 1.49 -20.92 -22.11
CA GLY A 156 0.06 -20.70 -21.94
C GLY A 156 -0.25 -19.31 -21.39
N TYR A 157 0.51 -18.31 -21.79
CA TYR A 157 0.38 -16.95 -21.28
C TYR A 157 -1.06 -16.43 -21.39
N LYS A 158 -1.42 -15.56 -20.45
CA LYS A 158 -2.71 -14.88 -20.42
C LYS A 158 -2.51 -13.38 -20.58
N THR A 159 -3.47 -12.75 -21.21
CA THR A 159 -3.44 -11.30 -21.47
C THR A 159 -4.72 -10.64 -21.00
N GLY A 160 -4.59 -9.35 -20.68
CA GLY A 160 -5.73 -8.47 -20.46
C GLY A 160 -5.45 -7.13 -21.12
N ASN A 161 -6.44 -6.54 -21.76
CA ASN A 161 -6.30 -5.33 -22.53
C ASN A 161 -7.17 -4.21 -21.98
N VAL A 162 -6.66 -2.99 -21.99
CA VAL A 162 -7.43 -1.77 -21.72
C VAL A 162 -7.14 -0.74 -22.78
N THR A 163 -8.15 0.03 -23.17
CA THR A 163 -8.01 1.13 -24.13
C THR A 163 -7.96 2.44 -23.38
N LEU A 164 -6.86 3.17 -23.55
CA LEU A 164 -6.63 4.43 -22.86
C LEU A 164 -7.22 5.61 -23.64
N SER A 165 -7.48 6.67 -22.91
CA SER A 165 -7.92 7.95 -23.46
C SER A 165 -7.00 9.07 -22.98
N THR A 166 -7.27 10.29 -23.44
CA THR A 166 -6.54 11.49 -22.99
C THR A 166 -6.92 11.93 -21.56
N GLU A 167 -7.97 11.33 -21.00
CA GLU A 167 -8.40 11.60 -19.64
C GLU A 167 -7.81 10.57 -18.67
N ILE A 168 -7.51 11.01 -17.46
CA ILE A 168 -7.04 10.10 -16.40
C ILE A 168 -8.24 9.29 -15.92
N LYS A 169 -8.12 7.96 -16.00
CA LYS A 169 -9.14 7.02 -15.54
C LYS A 169 -8.46 5.89 -14.79
N ARG A 170 -9.22 5.24 -13.91
CA ARG A 170 -8.79 4.00 -13.25
C ARG A 170 -9.12 2.81 -14.13
N TYR A 171 -8.15 1.95 -14.33
CA TYR A 171 -8.28 0.70 -15.10
C TYR A 171 -8.03 -0.50 -14.21
N VAL A 172 -8.77 -1.56 -14.46
CA VAL A 172 -8.62 -2.84 -13.79
C VAL A 172 -8.47 -3.92 -14.85
N VAL A 173 -7.42 -4.72 -14.70
CA VAL A 173 -7.13 -5.85 -15.58
C VAL A 173 -7.16 -7.11 -14.75
N HIS A 174 -8.04 -8.03 -15.08
CA HIS A 174 -8.06 -9.34 -14.48
C HIS A 174 -7.41 -10.35 -15.43
N ILE A 175 -6.37 -11.03 -14.95
CA ILE A 175 -5.68 -12.08 -15.68
C ILE A 175 -5.95 -13.40 -14.95
N PRO A 176 -6.78 -14.28 -15.54
CA PRO A 176 -7.15 -15.54 -14.88
C PRO A 176 -5.96 -16.49 -14.82
N LYS A 177 -6.01 -17.41 -13.88
CA LYS A 177 -5.06 -18.52 -13.79
C LYS A 177 -5.04 -19.34 -15.08
N GLY A 178 -4.00 -20.08 -15.30
CA GLY A 178 -3.78 -20.89 -16.50
C GLY A 178 -2.53 -20.51 -17.29
N TRP A 179 -1.78 -19.54 -16.77
CA TRP A 179 -0.49 -19.14 -17.29
C TRP A 179 0.64 -19.79 -16.47
N THR A 180 1.77 -20.07 -17.11
CA THR A 180 2.97 -20.61 -16.45
C THR A 180 4.23 -20.03 -17.05
N ASN A 181 5.31 -20.09 -16.30
CA ASN A 181 6.65 -19.72 -16.75
C ASN A 181 7.51 -20.99 -16.91
N GLU A 182 8.26 -21.08 -17.99
CA GLU A 182 9.16 -22.22 -18.27
C GLU A 182 10.25 -22.40 -17.23
N SER A 183 10.83 -21.30 -16.81
CA SER A 183 11.84 -21.31 -15.79
C SER A 183 11.16 -21.29 -14.43
N LYS A 184 11.75 -21.99 -13.47
CA LYS A 184 11.41 -21.85 -12.04
C LYS A 184 11.83 -20.48 -11.52
N GLN A 185 11.68 -19.44 -12.35
CA GLN A 185 11.95 -18.07 -11.94
C GLN A 185 11.00 -17.69 -10.82
N THR A 186 11.53 -16.98 -9.87
CA THR A 186 10.85 -16.61 -8.64
C THR A 186 10.16 -15.26 -8.72
N THR A 187 9.97 -14.71 -9.91
CA THR A 187 9.31 -13.41 -10.11
C THR A 187 8.33 -13.49 -11.26
N ASN A 188 7.13 -13.02 -11.03
CA ASN A 188 6.20 -12.76 -12.12
C ASN A 188 6.60 -11.49 -12.84
N GLU A 189 6.46 -11.54 -14.14
CA GLU A 189 6.73 -10.39 -14.99
C GLU A 189 5.39 -9.88 -15.51
N TRP A 190 5.07 -8.65 -15.15
CA TRP A 190 3.97 -7.94 -15.76
C TRP A 190 4.48 -7.30 -17.04
N LEU A 191 4.34 -8.02 -18.13
CA LEU A 191 4.76 -7.59 -19.45
C LEU A 191 3.66 -6.74 -20.09
N PHE A 192 4.07 -5.80 -20.92
CA PHE A 192 3.14 -4.94 -21.64
C PHE A 192 3.57 -4.70 -23.08
N ASN A 193 2.60 -4.30 -23.90
CA ASN A 193 2.85 -3.66 -25.19
C ASN A 193 1.66 -2.78 -25.58
N PHE A 194 1.91 -1.88 -26.53
CA PHE A 194 0.90 -1.00 -27.11
C PHE A 194 0.51 -1.50 -28.50
N ASN A 195 -0.69 -1.13 -28.94
CA ASN A 195 -1.15 -1.41 -30.30
C ASN A 195 -0.65 -0.40 -31.34
N GLN A 196 -0.08 0.74 -30.90
CA GLN A 196 0.36 1.83 -31.76
C GLN A 196 1.35 2.73 -31.04
N GLU A 197 2.01 3.61 -31.79
CA GLU A 197 2.86 4.63 -31.21
C GLU A 197 2.07 5.56 -30.29
N GLY A 198 2.73 6.00 -29.23
CA GLY A 198 2.17 6.98 -28.33
C GLY A 198 2.84 6.98 -26.99
N THR A 199 2.35 7.87 -26.15
CA THR A 199 2.85 8.06 -24.79
C THR A 199 1.74 7.78 -23.79
N ILE A 200 2.06 7.03 -22.75
CA ILE A 200 1.13 6.79 -21.65
C ILE A 200 1.76 7.24 -20.32
N TRP A 201 0.90 7.59 -19.38
CA TRP A 201 1.27 7.89 -18.00
C TRP A 201 0.48 6.97 -17.10
N ILE A 202 1.15 6.39 -16.14
CA ILE A 202 0.56 5.45 -15.16
C ILE A 202 0.84 5.94 -13.75
N TRP A 203 -0.18 5.91 -12.90
CA TRP A 203 -0.11 6.28 -11.50
C TRP A 203 -0.61 5.14 -10.63
N MET A 204 0.02 4.96 -9.49
CA MET A 204 -0.42 4.04 -8.43
C MET A 204 -0.74 2.64 -8.93
N PRO A 205 0.21 1.98 -9.63
CA PRO A 205 -0.03 0.62 -10.07
C PRO A 205 -0.11 -0.32 -8.87
N LYS A 206 -1.04 -1.26 -8.95
CA LYS A 206 -1.21 -2.32 -7.98
C LYS A 206 -1.30 -3.65 -8.71
N PHE A 207 -0.45 -4.57 -8.29
CA PHE A 207 -0.43 -5.95 -8.78
C PHE A 207 -0.73 -6.86 -7.60
N GLU A 208 -1.87 -7.53 -7.63
CA GLU A 208 -2.30 -8.40 -6.52
C GLU A 208 -2.68 -9.79 -7.02
N ILE A 209 -2.33 -10.80 -6.23
CA ILE A 209 -2.73 -12.18 -6.48
C ILE A 209 -4.13 -12.37 -5.92
N SER A 210 -5.11 -12.15 -6.75
CA SER A 210 -6.51 -12.13 -6.37
C SER A 210 -7.37 -12.07 -7.63
N ASP A 211 -8.60 -12.54 -7.53
CA ASP A 211 -9.65 -12.34 -8.54
C ASP A 211 -10.52 -11.10 -8.21
N VAL A 212 -10.19 -10.40 -7.14
CA VAL A 212 -10.96 -9.25 -6.64
C VAL A 212 -10.12 -7.99 -6.74
N ASP A 213 -10.73 -6.92 -7.27
CA ASP A 213 -10.14 -5.59 -7.25
C ASP A 213 -10.28 -4.99 -5.85
N THR A 214 -9.17 -4.51 -5.31
CA THR A 214 -9.12 -3.79 -4.04
C THR A 214 -8.55 -2.39 -4.24
N SER A 215 -8.85 -1.48 -3.32
CA SER A 215 -8.33 -0.12 -3.39
C SER A 215 -6.80 -0.09 -3.33
N TYR A 216 -6.22 0.97 -3.86
CA TYR A 216 -4.78 1.13 -3.90
C TYR A 216 -4.16 1.06 -2.50
N SER A 217 -3.04 0.36 -2.43
CA SER A 217 -2.15 0.32 -1.26
C SER A 217 -0.71 0.17 -1.73
N LYS A 218 0.23 0.63 -0.94
CA LYS A 218 1.66 0.43 -1.20
C LYS A 218 2.05 -1.02 -0.98
N ALA A 219 3.13 -1.45 -1.61
CA ALA A 219 3.78 -2.69 -1.25
C ALA A 219 4.28 -2.61 0.22
N PRO A 220 4.08 -3.64 1.04
CA PRO A 220 4.60 -3.64 2.41
C PRO A 220 6.10 -3.40 2.49
N GLU A 221 6.85 -3.85 1.51
CA GLU A 221 8.30 -3.67 1.42
C GLU A 221 8.69 -2.19 1.29
N ASP A 222 7.88 -1.38 0.62
CA ASP A 222 8.09 0.06 0.53
C ASP A 222 7.89 0.75 1.87
N ILE A 223 6.91 0.29 2.66
CA ILE A 223 6.64 0.79 4.00
C ILE A 223 7.76 0.39 4.97
N GLU A 224 8.21 -0.86 4.93
CA GLU A 224 9.31 -1.35 5.75
C GLU A 224 10.59 -0.56 5.47
N GLY A 225 10.88 -0.25 4.22
CA GLY A 225 12.00 0.61 3.86
C GLY A 225 11.91 2.00 4.47
N GLN A 226 10.72 2.59 4.51
CA GLN A 226 10.48 3.89 5.16
C GLN A 226 10.66 3.82 6.68
N ILE A 227 10.18 2.77 7.33
CA ILE A 227 10.35 2.53 8.77
C ILE A 227 11.83 2.41 9.12
N SER A 228 12.60 1.61 8.37
CA SER A 228 14.04 1.46 8.57
C SER A 228 14.78 2.80 8.47
N THR A 229 14.40 3.65 7.53
CA THR A 229 14.96 4.98 7.36
C THR A 229 14.66 5.87 8.58
N VAL A 230 13.42 5.85 9.07
CA VAL A 230 13.01 6.59 10.27
C VAL A 230 13.75 6.10 11.50
N GLU A 231 13.86 4.79 11.70
CA GLU A 231 14.62 4.18 12.79
C GLU A 231 16.09 4.59 12.75
N SER A 232 16.70 4.57 11.58
CA SER A 232 18.09 5.00 11.36
C SER A 232 18.30 6.46 11.72
N ASN A 233 17.41 7.34 11.28
CA ASN A 233 17.43 8.77 11.60
C ASN A 233 17.22 9.01 13.10
N PHE A 234 16.31 8.30 13.72
CA PHE A 234 16.05 8.36 15.15
C PHE A 234 17.29 7.96 15.96
N LYS A 235 17.93 6.85 15.60
CA LYS A 235 19.17 6.38 16.22
C LYS A 235 20.27 7.42 16.10
N GLN A 236 20.44 8.02 14.94
CA GLN A 236 21.43 9.05 14.69
C GLN A 236 21.22 10.28 15.55
N ARG A 237 19.95 10.69 15.73
CA ARG A 237 19.58 11.80 16.63
C ARG A 237 19.84 11.45 18.10
N ALA A 238 19.51 10.24 18.51
CA ALA A 238 19.76 9.75 19.86
C ALA A 238 21.26 9.74 20.18
N ASP A 239 22.08 9.24 19.26
CA ASP A 239 23.53 9.24 19.39
C ASP A 239 24.09 10.67 19.50
N SER A 240 23.58 11.61 18.73
CA SER A 240 23.95 13.02 18.77
C SER A 240 23.58 13.67 20.10
N LEU A 241 22.41 13.38 20.64
CA LEU A 241 21.95 13.84 21.96
C LEU A 241 22.82 13.29 23.08
N GLU A 242 23.14 12.01 23.04
CA GLU A 242 24.02 11.35 24.01
C GLU A 242 25.41 11.99 24.02
N ALA A 243 25.97 12.22 22.85
CA ALA A 243 27.26 12.95 22.72
C ALA A 243 27.18 14.39 23.30
N GLY A 244 26.06 15.09 23.04
CA GLY A 244 25.83 16.43 23.61
C GLY A 244 25.72 16.43 25.12
N VAL A 245 25.02 15.47 25.70
CA VAL A 245 24.90 15.27 27.14
C VAL A 245 26.27 14.97 27.77
N SER A 246 27.06 14.10 27.16
CA SER A 246 28.41 13.77 27.61
C SER A 246 29.32 15.02 27.66
N ARG A 247 29.27 15.86 26.64
CA ARG A 247 30.01 17.13 26.58
C ARG A 247 29.59 18.10 27.69
N LEU A 248 28.29 18.22 27.93
CA LEU A 248 27.75 19.04 29.00
C LEU A 248 28.18 18.54 30.38
N THR A 249 28.13 17.24 30.61
CA THR A 249 28.57 16.61 31.86
C THR A 249 30.04 16.87 32.09
N GLU A 250 30.89 16.74 31.10
CA GLU A 250 32.31 17.01 31.17
C GLU A 250 32.58 18.48 31.42
N GLY A 251 31.86 19.39 30.76
CA GLY A 251 31.94 20.83 31.01
C GLY A 251 31.55 21.22 32.44
N LEU A 252 30.50 20.64 33.00
CA LEU A 252 30.07 20.84 34.37
C LEU A 252 31.11 20.30 35.37
N ARG A 253 31.69 19.15 35.09
CA ARG A 253 32.76 18.56 35.91
C ARG A 253 34.00 19.49 35.97
N THR A 254 34.40 20.00 34.82
CA THR A 254 35.51 20.95 34.72
C THR A 254 35.24 22.23 35.50
N LYS A 255 34.03 22.76 35.43
CA LYS A 255 33.62 23.93 36.24
C LYS A 255 33.65 23.66 37.75
N ALA A 256 33.17 22.50 38.16
CA ALA A 256 33.19 22.09 39.57
C ALA A 256 34.65 21.95 40.08
N ASP A 257 35.54 21.39 39.29
CA ASP A 257 36.96 21.27 39.62
C ASP A 257 37.64 22.63 39.74
N ILE A 258 37.35 23.56 38.87
CA ILE A 258 37.84 24.93 38.92
C ILE A 258 37.33 25.65 40.18
N SER A 259 36.05 25.48 40.51
CA SER A 259 35.44 26.05 41.71
C SER A 259 36.09 25.50 43.00
N ALA A 260 36.34 24.19 43.06
CA ALA A 260 37.01 23.53 44.16
C ALA A 260 38.45 24.06 44.35
N LEU A 261 39.17 24.23 43.25
CA LEU A 261 40.51 24.82 43.25
C LEU A 261 40.49 26.26 43.78
N ASN A 262 39.57 27.10 43.37
CA ASN A 262 39.42 28.46 43.84
C ASN A 262 39.09 28.50 45.32
N VAL A 263 38.23 27.69 45.84
CA VAL A 263 37.92 27.59 47.27
C VAL A 263 39.16 27.19 48.07
N THR A 264 39.91 26.20 47.60
CA THR A 264 41.16 25.76 48.24
C THR A 264 42.18 26.87 48.25
N ALA A 265 42.35 27.60 47.16
CA ALA A 265 43.27 28.74 47.10
C ALA A 265 42.87 29.85 48.06
N GLU A 266 41.61 30.18 48.22
CA GLU A 266 41.08 31.11 49.18
C GLU A 266 41.33 30.65 50.62
N ASN A 267 41.09 29.40 50.92
CA ASN A 267 41.35 28.83 52.24
C ASN A 267 42.85 28.93 52.61
N ILE A 268 43.74 28.66 51.70
CA ILE A 268 45.20 28.84 51.89
C ILE A 268 45.52 30.27 52.14
N ARG A 269 44.98 31.24 51.43
CA ARG A 269 45.19 32.66 51.66
C ARG A 269 44.72 33.11 53.04
N GLN A 270 43.60 32.61 53.50
CA GLN A 270 43.06 32.85 54.84
C GLN A 270 43.90 32.22 55.92
N SER A 271 44.51 31.07 55.70
CA SER A 271 45.40 30.41 56.66
C SER A 271 46.73 31.09 56.87
N VAL A 272 47.23 31.84 55.90
CA VAL A 272 48.52 32.57 55.94
C VAL A 272 48.38 33.95 56.61
N LYS A 273 47.19 34.43 56.76
CA LYS A 273 46.91 35.63 57.57
C LYS A 273 46.87 35.27 59.04
#